data_e644db70c35a8499a05224d3a72f19e9
#
_entry.id   e644db70c35a8499a05224d3a72f19e9
#
_cell.length_a   1.000
_cell.length_b   1.000
_cell.length_c   1.000
_cell.angle_alpha   90.00
_cell.angle_beta   90.00
_cell.angle_gamma   90.00
#
_symmetry.space_group_name_H-M   'P 1'
#
loop_
_entity.id
_entity.type
_entity.pdbx_description
1 polymer ?
#
loop_
_entity_poly.entity_id
_entity_poly.type
_entity_poly.pdbx_seq_one_letter_code
_entity_poly.pdbx_strand_id
1 'polypeptide(L)'
;MNSTYVRLDAGGHIWGYSEGGSIPSDEWVEVDIDVDSSCATGEHLVKLKDGALVITDQPRIPVNTWSTWNPNSGAWEDKRFLSEIKSGCWSGIKMIRDKHEFGGFVFDGATYDSDAIAQQRIQGAMLLASQDSSVSMTWMLANNNTVTLNAEKIINLGKALAHHVNTVHNKARDLRLKIEAATSTSELDAISWSE
;
A
#
# COMPACT_ATOMS: atom_id res chain seq x y z
N MET A 1 -30.70 23.48 -36.60
CA MET A 1 -30.01 23.61 -35.28
C MET A 1 -29.41 22.26 -34.99
N ASN A 2 -28.16 22.17 -34.62
CA ASN A 2 -27.60 20.89 -34.21
C ASN A 2 -28.10 20.64 -32.74
N SER A 3 -28.75 19.50 -32.53
CA SER A 3 -29.15 19.12 -31.18
C SER A 3 -27.93 18.74 -30.34
N THR A 4 -27.89 19.18 -29.09
CA THR A 4 -26.86 18.81 -28.12
C THR A 4 -27.42 17.74 -27.18
N TYR A 5 -26.65 16.69 -26.95
CA TYR A 5 -27.01 15.57 -26.12
C TYR A 5 -26.01 15.43 -24.96
N VAL A 6 -26.51 15.17 -23.76
CA VAL A 6 -25.70 14.93 -22.58
C VAL A 6 -26.00 13.58 -21.97
N ARG A 7 -25.00 12.97 -21.37
CA ARG A 7 -25.12 11.76 -20.57
C ARG A 7 -25.02 12.12 -19.11
N LEU A 8 -25.99 11.69 -18.29
CA LEU A 8 -26.07 12.02 -16.87
C LEU A 8 -25.80 10.79 -16.00
N ASP A 9 -25.12 11.00 -14.89
CA ASP A 9 -25.02 10.02 -13.83
C ASP A 9 -26.30 10.00 -12.95
N ALA A 10 -26.37 9.10 -11.97
CA ALA A 10 -27.51 9.00 -11.06
C ALA A 10 -27.73 10.28 -10.21
N GLY A 11 -26.74 11.15 -10.10
CA GLY A 11 -26.82 12.44 -9.42
C GLY A 11 -27.21 13.60 -10.32
N GLY A 12 -27.37 13.35 -11.63
CA GLY A 12 -27.68 14.37 -12.63
C GLY A 12 -26.45 15.16 -13.11
N HIS A 13 -25.22 14.67 -12.88
CA HIS A 13 -24.01 15.32 -13.38
C HIS A 13 -23.71 14.87 -14.80
N ILE A 14 -23.22 15.80 -15.62
CA ILE A 14 -22.82 15.53 -16.99
C ILE A 14 -21.47 14.82 -17.01
N TRP A 15 -21.41 13.65 -17.59
CA TRP A 15 -20.19 12.88 -17.78
C TRP A 15 -19.90 12.53 -19.25
N GLY A 16 -20.82 12.84 -20.15
CA GLY A 16 -20.66 12.72 -21.58
C GLY A 16 -21.42 13.81 -22.31
N TYR A 17 -20.92 14.23 -23.46
CA TYR A 17 -21.54 15.23 -24.31
C TYR A 17 -21.34 14.86 -25.78
N SER A 18 -22.33 15.17 -26.61
CA SER A 18 -22.28 14.95 -28.05
C SER A 18 -23.05 16.04 -28.77
N GLU A 19 -22.48 16.55 -29.87
CA GLU A 19 -23.14 17.43 -30.82
C GLU A 19 -23.42 16.65 -32.11
N GLY A 20 -24.66 16.70 -32.59
CA GLY A 20 -24.98 16.05 -33.85
C GLY A 20 -26.46 15.73 -34.05
N GLY A 21 -26.84 15.29 -35.22
CA GLY A 21 -28.23 15.14 -35.67
C GLY A 21 -28.94 13.85 -35.30
N SER A 22 -28.35 12.96 -34.48
CA SER A 22 -29.03 11.73 -34.03
C SER A 22 -28.65 11.39 -32.59
N ILE A 23 -29.66 10.91 -31.83
CA ILE A 23 -29.48 10.43 -30.45
C ILE A 23 -28.51 9.25 -30.48
N PRO A 24 -27.36 9.32 -29.75
CA PRO A 24 -26.37 8.24 -29.76
C PRO A 24 -26.86 6.92 -29.10
N SER A 25 -27.74 7.01 -28.10
CA SER A 25 -28.42 5.85 -27.46
C SER A 25 -29.51 6.37 -26.49
N ASP A 26 -30.31 5.45 -25.93
CA ASP A 26 -31.40 5.77 -25.00
C ASP A 26 -30.94 6.39 -23.66
N GLU A 27 -29.61 6.35 -23.39
CA GLU A 27 -29.03 6.93 -22.18
C GLU A 27 -28.67 8.42 -22.31
N TRP A 28 -28.89 9.02 -23.51
CA TRP A 28 -28.58 10.42 -23.78
C TRP A 28 -29.84 11.28 -23.69
N VAL A 29 -29.69 12.44 -23.08
CA VAL A 29 -30.74 13.44 -22.92
C VAL A 29 -30.45 14.60 -23.85
N GLU A 30 -31.43 14.95 -24.69
CA GLU A 30 -31.37 16.17 -25.54
C GLU A 30 -31.54 17.40 -24.62
N VAL A 31 -30.68 18.39 -24.82
CA VAL A 31 -30.72 19.65 -24.09
C VAL A 31 -30.70 20.84 -25.08
N ASP A 32 -31.49 21.84 -24.74
CA ASP A 32 -31.60 23.10 -25.52
C ASP A 32 -30.75 24.20 -24.84
N ILE A 33 -29.50 23.85 -24.53
CA ILE A 33 -28.53 24.75 -23.93
C ILE A 33 -27.15 24.50 -24.56
N ASP A 34 -26.31 25.51 -24.54
CA ASP A 34 -24.94 25.39 -25.01
C ASP A 34 -24.11 24.61 -24.01
N VAL A 35 -23.67 23.41 -24.40
CA VAL A 35 -22.85 22.50 -23.63
C VAL A 35 -21.58 22.21 -24.37
N ASP A 36 -20.45 22.48 -23.81
CA ASP A 36 -19.16 22.17 -24.38
C ASP A 36 -18.49 20.96 -23.70
N SER A 37 -17.33 20.54 -24.19
CA SER A 37 -16.59 19.41 -23.67
C SER A 37 -16.14 19.60 -22.19
N SER A 38 -16.03 20.85 -21.72
CA SER A 38 -15.63 21.13 -20.33
C SER A 38 -16.66 20.66 -19.32
N CYS A 39 -17.94 20.60 -19.72
CA CYS A 39 -19.01 20.05 -18.89
C CYS A 39 -18.81 18.57 -18.57
N ALA A 40 -18.12 17.82 -19.43
CA ALA A 40 -17.83 16.39 -19.24
C ALA A 40 -16.40 16.12 -18.79
N THR A 41 -15.45 17.04 -19.02
CA THR A 41 -14.00 16.83 -18.78
C THR A 41 -13.35 17.86 -17.86
N GLY A 42 -14.08 18.90 -17.44
CA GLY A 42 -13.58 19.95 -16.55
C GLY A 42 -13.19 19.45 -15.15
N GLU A 43 -12.52 20.28 -14.38
CA GLU A 43 -12.02 19.95 -13.02
C GLU A 43 -13.14 19.67 -12.01
N HIS A 44 -14.33 20.27 -12.21
CA HIS A 44 -15.49 20.09 -11.37
C HIS A 44 -16.63 19.41 -12.12
N LEU A 45 -17.50 18.74 -11.37
CA LEU A 45 -18.73 18.18 -11.93
C LEU A 45 -19.70 19.30 -12.29
N VAL A 46 -20.29 19.21 -13.47
CA VAL A 46 -21.37 20.09 -13.92
C VAL A 46 -22.69 19.33 -13.84
N LYS A 47 -23.68 19.94 -13.24
CA LYS A 47 -25.03 19.36 -13.05
C LYS A 47 -26.02 20.09 -13.94
N LEU A 48 -26.88 19.32 -14.62
CA LEU A 48 -28.06 19.87 -15.26
C LEU A 48 -29.19 19.99 -14.22
N LYS A 49 -29.61 21.20 -13.91
CA LYS A 49 -30.69 21.48 -12.95
C LYS A 49 -31.67 22.49 -13.54
N ASP A 50 -32.94 22.11 -13.63
CA ASP A 50 -34.03 22.97 -14.12
C ASP A 50 -33.73 23.60 -15.51
N GLY A 51 -33.02 22.85 -16.40
CA GLY A 51 -32.63 23.31 -17.72
C GLY A 51 -31.43 24.26 -17.75
N ALA A 52 -30.72 24.43 -16.64
CA ALA A 52 -29.49 25.23 -16.56
C ALA A 52 -28.27 24.39 -16.14
N LEU A 53 -27.09 24.80 -16.61
CA LEU A 53 -25.82 24.21 -16.18
C LEU A 53 -25.40 24.84 -14.87
N VAL A 54 -25.10 24.00 -13.89
CA VAL A 54 -24.59 24.40 -12.57
C VAL A 54 -23.25 23.70 -12.31
N ILE A 55 -22.17 24.47 -12.21
CA ILE A 55 -20.88 23.95 -11.76
C ILE A 55 -21.00 23.66 -10.27
N THR A 56 -20.65 22.46 -9.87
CA THR A 56 -20.66 22.06 -8.46
C THR A 56 -19.31 22.26 -7.81
N ASP A 57 -19.26 22.35 -6.50
CA ASP A 57 -18.00 22.42 -5.75
C ASP A 57 -17.27 21.05 -5.73
N GLN A 58 -17.95 19.99 -6.18
CA GLN A 58 -17.37 18.65 -6.20
C GLN A 58 -16.34 18.52 -7.35
N PRO A 59 -15.06 18.25 -7.06
CA PRO A 59 -14.09 17.90 -8.08
C PRO A 59 -14.48 16.60 -8.78
N ARG A 60 -14.23 16.52 -10.08
CA ARG A 60 -14.62 15.37 -10.91
C ARG A 60 -13.93 14.07 -10.51
N ILE A 61 -12.65 14.15 -10.14
CA ILE A 61 -11.83 12.98 -9.85
C ILE A 61 -11.68 12.84 -8.35
N PRO A 62 -12.13 11.72 -7.73
CA PRO A 62 -11.87 11.45 -6.33
C PRO A 62 -10.38 11.18 -6.11
N VAL A 63 -9.90 11.44 -4.91
CA VAL A 63 -8.52 11.16 -4.49
C VAL A 63 -8.20 9.67 -4.62
N ASN A 64 -9.21 8.81 -4.46
CA ASN A 64 -9.11 7.35 -4.61
C ASN A 64 -10.50 6.73 -4.82
N THR A 65 -10.55 5.43 -5.12
CA THR A 65 -11.79 4.70 -5.45
C THR A 65 -12.77 4.53 -4.28
N TRP A 66 -12.34 4.78 -3.05
CA TRP A 66 -13.16 4.66 -1.82
C TRP A 66 -13.53 6.00 -1.20
N SER A 67 -13.15 7.10 -1.82
CA SER A 67 -13.56 8.43 -1.39
C SER A 67 -14.97 8.75 -1.88
N THR A 68 -15.73 9.43 -1.02
CA THR A 68 -17.03 10.01 -1.36
C THR A 68 -17.00 11.49 -1.07
N TRP A 69 -17.54 12.28 -1.99
CA TRP A 69 -17.66 13.71 -1.80
C TRP A 69 -18.67 14.04 -0.70
N ASN A 70 -18.24 14.82 0.30
CA ASN A 70 -19.16 15.38 1.29
C ASN A 70 -19.41 16.87 0.97
N PRO A 71 -20.62 17.23 0.49
CA PRO A 71 -20.94 18.60 0.12
C PRO A 71 -20.98 19.57 1.31
N ASN A 72 -21.11 19.05 2.54
CA ASN A 72 -21.14 19.90 3.73
C ASN A 72 -19.75 20.34 4.18
N SER A 73 -18.75 19.45 4.05
CA SER A 73 -17.35 19.75 4.38
C SER A 73 -16.56 20.27 3.18
N GLY A 74 -17.09 20.14 1.94
CA GLY A 74 -16.36 20.46 0.71
C GLY A 74 -15.11 19.58 0.50
N ALA A 75 -15.14 18.33 0.94
CA ALA A 75 -13.99 17.44 0.90
C ALA A 75 -14.37 16.01 0.48
N TRP A 76 -13.37 15.29 -0.08
CA TRP A 76 -13.48 13.85 -0.28
C TRP A 76 -13.23 13.12 1.03
N GLU A 77 -14.19 12.33 1.48
CA GLU A 77 -14.12 11.54 2.71
C GLU A 77 -13.94 10.07 2.42
N ASP A 78 -13.04 9.42 3.15
CA ASP A 78 -12.84 7.98 3.09
C ASP A 78 -14.02 7.27 3.78
N LYS A 79 -14.70 6.41 3.04
CA LYS A 79 -15.88 5.65 3.54
C LYS A 79 -15.54 4.28 4.10
N ARG A 80 -14.26 3.88 4.04
CA ARG A 80 -13.86 2.60 4.61
C ARG A 80 -14.00 2.61 6.13
N PHE A 81 -14.35 1.47 6.70
CA PHE A 81 -14.30 1.31 8.14
C PHE A 81 -12.85 1.38 8.63
N LEU A 82 -12.64 2.06 9.76
CA LEU A 82 -11.31 2.19 10.37
C LEU A 82 -10.65 0.82 10.61
N SER A 83 -11.43 -0.22 10.90
CA SER A 83 -10.96 -1.61 11.04
C SER A 83 -10.37 -2.19 9.75
N GLU A 84 -10.92 -1.85 8.59
CA GLU A 84 -10.41 -2.29 7.29
C GLU A 84 -9.08 -1.62 6.98
N ILE A 85 -8.99 -0.31 7.25
CA ILE A 85 -7.75 0.45 7.07
C ILE A 85 -6.66 -0.10 8.00
N LYS A 86 -6.96 -0.36 9.28
CA LYS A 86 -6.04 -1.01 10.23
C LYS A 86 -5.54 -2.35 9.72
N SER A 87 -6.44 -3.17 9.18
CA SER A 87 -6.09 -4.48 8.61
C SER A 87 -5.14 -4.36 7.42
N GLY A 88 -5.39 -3.37 6.53
CA GLY A 88 -4.50 -3.05 5.41
C GLY A 88 -3.12 -2.58 5.86
N CYS A 89 -3.06 -1.64 6.81
CA CYS A 89 -1.80 -1.15 7.40
C CYS A 89 -1.00 -2.31 8.02
N TRP A 90 -1.65 -3.17 8.81
CA TRP A 90 -0.98 -4.33 9.40
C TRP A 90 -0.45 -5.30 8.35
N SER A 91 -1.20 -5.52 7.26
CA SER A 91 -0.73 -6.36 6.15
C SER A 91 0.51 -5.78 5.47
N GLY A 92 0.55 -4.46 5.28
CA GLY A 92 1.74 -3.75 4.78
C GLY A 92 2.95 -3.91 5.71
N ILE A 93 2.77 -3.73 7.02
CA ILE A 93 3.85 -3.92 8.01
C ILE A 93 4.38 -5.36 7.98
N LYS A 94 3.51 -6.37 7.85
CA LYS A 94 3.95 -7.78 7.73
C LYS A 94 4.83 -8.01 6.51
N MET A 95 4.47 -7.46 5.36
CA MET A 95 5.28 -7.58 4.13
C MET A 95 6.66 -6.94 4.30
N ILE A 96 6.73 -5.78 4.94
CA ILE A 96 8.01 -5.11 5.22
C ILE A 96 8.83 -5.91 6.24
N ARG A 97 8.21 -6.41 7.30
CA ARG A 97 8.84 -7.30 8.28
C ARG A 97 9.49 -8.50 7.60
N ASP A 98 8.74 -9.21 6.76
CA ASP A 98 9.22 -10.41 6.07
C ASP A 98 10.39 -10.06 5.13
N LYS A 99 10.30 -8.92 4.43
CA LYS A 99 11.41 -8.42 3.61
C LYS A 99 12.69 -8.20 4.44
N HIS A 100 12.58 -7.64 5.63
CA HIS A 100 13.74 -7.42 6.51
C HIS A 100 14.23 -8.72 7.13
N GLU A 101 13.33 -9.61 7.56
CA GLU A 101 13.70 -10.89 8.17
C GLU A 101 14.46 -11.77 7.18
N PHE A 102 13.99 -11.85 5.92
CA PHE A 102 14.55 -12.74 4.90
C PHE A 102 15.54 -12.06 3.95
N GLY A 103 15.82 -10.78 4.13
CA GLY A 103 16.69 -9.99 3.26
C GLY A 103 18.18 -10.05 3.56
N GLY A 104 18.57 -10.92 4.48
CA GLY A 104 19.96 -11.04 4.94
C GLY A 104 20.24 -10.25 6.22
N PHE A 105 21.35 -10.58 6.87
CA PHE A 105 21.81 -9.91 8.08
C PHE A 105 23.35 -9.82 8.11
N VAL A 106 23.85 -8.85 8.85
CA VAL A 106 25.30 -8.65 8.99
C VAL A 106 25.83 -9.35 10.23
N PHE A 107 26.90 -10.15 10.05
CA PHE A 107 27.67 -10.74 11.12
C PHE A 107 29.16 -10.72 10.78
N ASP A 108 30.00 -10.31 11.72
CA ASP A 108 31.47 -10.23 11.57
C ASP A 108 31.92 -9.50 10.29
N GLY A 109 31.24 -8.40 9.95
CA GLY A 109 31.53 -7.56 8.77
C GLY A 109 31.07 -8.13 7.41
N ALA A 110 30.41 -9.28 7.37
CA ALA A 110 29.90 -9.91 6.17
C ALA A 110 28.37 -10.05 6.21
N THR A 111 27.74 -10.06 5.03
CA THR A 111 26.29 -10.28 4.91
C THR A 111 26.02 -11.76 4.65
N TYR A 112 25.14 -12.32 5.46
CA TYR A 112 24.66 -13.69 5.37
C TYR A 112 23.21 -13.72 4.92
N ASP A 113 22.84 -14.74 4.15
CA ASP A 113 21.44 -14.97 3.80
C ASP A 113 20.62 -15.33 5.05
N SER A 114 19.38 -14.87 5.08
CA SER A 114 18.43 -15.14 6.16
C SER A 114 17.08 -15.67 5.68
N ASP A 115 16.99 -16.16 4.44
CA ASP A 115 15.78 -16.86 4.00
C ASP A 115 15.52 -18.11 4.86
N ALA A 116 14.32 -18.68 4.75
CA ALA A 116 13.89 -19.80 5.59
C ALA A 116 14.86 -21.01 5.54
N ILE A 117 15.48 -21.26 4.38
CA ILE A 117 16.44 -22.37 4.22
C ILE A 117 17.77 -22.00 4.88
N ALA A 118 18.25 -20.76 4.70
CA ALA A 118 19.45 -20.28 5.36
C ALA A 118 19.31 -20.31 6.88
N GLN A 119 18.16 -19.87 7.42
CA GLN A 119 17.87 -19.94 8.86
C GLN A 119 17.96 -21.39 9.39
N GLN A 120 17.36 -22.37 8.70
CA GLN A 120 17.44 -23.79 9.08
C GLN A 120 18.89 -24.32 9.05
N ARG A 121 19.67 -23.96 8.02
CA ARG A 121 21.08 -24.36 7.89
C ARG A 121 21.92 -23.78 9.02
N ILE A 122 21.75 -22.52 9.36
CA ILE A 122 22.45 -21.85 10.45
C ILE A 122 22.11 -22.53 11.78
N GLN A 123 20.82 -22.82 12.03
CA GLN A 123 20.38 -23.51 13.25
C GLN A 123 20.98 -24.93 13.36
N GLY A 124 20.97 -25.68 12.28
CA GLY A 124 21.57 -27.02 12.24
C GLY A 124 23.11 -26.98 12.47
N ALA A 125 23.80 -26.04 11.85
CA ALA A 125 25.23 -25.84 12.04
C ALA A 125 25.56 -25.42 13.51
N MET A 126 24.75 -24.50 14.08
CA MET A 126 24.90 -24.07 15.48
C MET A 126 24.71 -25.25 16.44
N LEU A 127 23.71 -26.10 16.21
CA LEU A 127 23.48 -27.28 17.03
C LEU A 127 24.68 -28.23 17.00
N LEU A 128 25.20 -28.52 15.80
CA LEU A 128 26.39 -29.38 15.66
C LEU A 128 27.62 -28.75 16.33
N ALA A 129 27.89 -27.47 16.10
CA ALA A 129 29.01 -26.76 16.70
C ALA A 129 28.92 -26.67 18.25
N SER A 130 27.70 -26.72 18.81
CA SER A 130 27.50 -26.75 20.25
C SER A 130 27.84 -28.10 20.88
N GLN A 131 27.83 -29.18 20.09
CA GLN A 131 28.16 -30.54 20.53
C GLN A 131 29.62 -30.93 20.25
N ASP A 132 30.22 -30.32 19.20
CA ASP A 132 31.58 -30.62 18.78
C ASP A 132 32.34 -29.31 18.52
N SER A 133 33.23 -28.96 19.43
CA SER A 133 34.06 -27.75 19.33
C SER A 133 35.15 -27.81 18.23
N SER A 134 35.39 -28.98 17.67
CA SER A 134 36.35 -29.16 16.55
C SER A 134 35.74 -28.84 15.19
N VAL A 135 34.44 -28.63 15.11
CA VAL A 135 33.73 -28.34 13.84
C VAL A 135 34.26 -27.06 13.19
N SER A 136 34.53 -27.18 11.89
CA SER A 136 34.85 -26.07 11.01
C SER A 136 34.09 -26.24 9.70
N MET A 137 33.44 -25.17 9.22
CA MET A 137 32.61 -25.20 7.99
C MET A 137 32.98 -24.05 7.07
N THR A 138 33.01 -24.34 5.77
CA THR A 138 33.06 -23.30 4.74
C THR A 138 31.62 -22.84 4.46
N TRP A 139 31.38 -21.57 4.65
CA TRP A 139 30.06 -20.93 4.49
C TRP A 139 30.07 -20.02 3.28
N MET A 140 29.00 -20.04 2.50
CA MET A 140 28.77 -19.11 1.40
C MET A 140 28.02 -17.87 1.91
N LEU A 141 28.52 -16.70 1.58
CA LEU A 141 27.96 -15.40 1.91
C LEU A 141 26.95 -14.95 0.84
N ALA A 142 26.14 -13.94 1.15
CA ALA A 142 25.18 -13.36 0.22
C ALA A 142 25.77 -12.81 -1.08
N ASN A 143 27.07 -12.47 -1.09
CA ASN A 143 27.81 -12.03 -2.27
C ASN A 143 28.51 -13.19 -3.04
N ASN A 144 28.19 -14.45 -2.72
CA ASN A 144 28.78 -15.68 -3.26
C ASN A 144 30.28 -15.91 -2.93
N ASN A 145 30.85 -15.11 -2.05
CA ASN A 145 32.16 -15.40 -1.48
C ASN A 145 32.02 -16.45 -0.37
N THR A 146 33.15 -17.11 -0.04
CA THR A 146 33.17 -18.10 1.03
C THR A 146 33.98 -17.63 2.22
N VAL A 147 33.57 -18.06 3.42
CA VAL A 147 34.32 -17.86 4.66
C VAL A 147 34.36 -19.16 5.45
N THR A 148 35.47 -19.43 6.09
CA THR A 148 35.59 -20.58 6.99
C THR A 148 35.27 -20.16 8.42
N LEU A 149 34.30 -20.83 9.00
CA LEU A 149 33.82 -20.58 10.36
C LEU A 149 34.17 -21.75 11.26
N ASN A 150 34.84 -21.50 12.39
CA ASN A 150 35.04 -22.48 13.45
C ASN A 150 33.78 -22.62 14.31
N ALA A 151 33.73 -23.57 15.21
CA ALA A 151 32.58 -23.85 16.07
C ALA A 151 32.08 -22.60 16.83
N GLU A 152 32.99 -21.80 17.40
CA GLU A 152 32.63 -20.57 18.11
C GLU A 152 31.94 -19.55 17.20
N LYS A 153 32.52 -19.32 15.99
CA LYS A 153 31.91 -18.40 15.02
C LYS A 153 30.55 -18.88 14.52
N ILE A 154 30.38 -20.20 14.33
CA ILE A 154 29.09 -20.79 13.93
C ILE A 154 28.03 -20.56 15.03
N ILE A 155 28.38 -20.76 16.31
CA ILE A 155 27.47 -20.49 17.43
C ILE A 155 27.12 -19.01 17.48
N ASN A 156 28.08 -18.12 17.30
CA ASN A 156 27.84 -16.68 17.33
C ASN A 156 27.03 -16.21 16.10
N LEU A 157 27.19 -16.82 14.92
CA LEU A 157 26.35 -16.60 13.75
C LEU A 157 24.90 -16.95 14.05
N GLY A 158 24.63 -18.09 14.68
CA GLY A 158 23.28 -18.48 15.08
C GLY A 158 22.65 -17.53 16.10
N LYS A 159 23.42 -17.03 17.07
CA LYS A 159 22.97 -15.98 18.00
C LYS A 159 22.66 -14.67 17.29
N ALA A 160 23.51 -14.26 16.34
CA ALA A 160 23.28 -13.03 15.54
C ALA A 160 22.03 -13.13 14.70
N LEU A 161 21.76 -14.28 14.07
CA LEU A 161 20.53 -14.55 13.35
C LEU A 161 19.31 -14.43 14.26
N ALA A 162 19.33 -15.09 15.43
CA ALA A 162 18.22 -15.03 16.37
C ALA A 162 17.95 -13.60 16.87
N HIS A 163 19.00 -12.82 17.07
CA HIS A 163 18.88 -11.40 17.44
C HIS A 163 18.28 -10.58 16.30
N HIS A 164 18.73 -10.78 15.07
CA HIS A 164 18.17 -10.13 13.87
C HIS A 164 16.68 -10.37 13.74
N VAL A 165 16.24 -11.64 13.75
CA VAL A 165 14.83 -12.02 13.67
C VAL A 165 14.03 -11.40 14.80
N ASN A 166 14.51 -11.50 16.05
CA ASN A 166 13.81 -10.92 17.20
C ASN A 166 13.66 -9.39 17.09
N THR A 167 14.69 -8.69 16.62
CA THR A 167 14.66 -7.24 16.44
C THR A 167 13.60 -6.83 15.42
N VAL A 168 13.56 -7.50 14.26
CA VAL A 168 12.57 -7.26 13.20
C VAL A 168 11.15 -7.51 13.71
N HIS A 169 10.92 -8.62 14.42
CA HIS A 169 9.61 -8.96 14.98
C HIS A 169 9.15 -8.03 16.10
N ASN A 170 10.07 -7.57 16.96
CA ASN A 170 9.75 -6.58 18.00
C ASN A 170 9.30 -5.27 17.37
N LYS A 171 10.01 -4.78 16.36
CA LYS A 171 9.63 -3.57 15.62
C LYS A 171 8.24 -3.70 15.00
N ALA A 172 7.93 -4.84 14.37
CA ALA A 172 6.61 -5.10 13.81
C ALA A 172 5.52 -5.11 14.89
N ARG A 173 5.80 -5.70 16.07
CA ARG A 173 4.88 -5.74 17.21
C ARG A 173 4.58 -4.34 17.73
N ASP A 174 5.59 -3.49 17.86
CA ASP A 174 5.42 -2.10 18.31
C ASP A 174 4.57 -1.29 17.34
N LEU A 175 4.78 -1.48 16.02
CA LEU A 175 3.95 -0.85 14.99
C LEU A 175 2.52 -1.37 15.02
N ARG A 176 2.30 -2.67 15.27
CA ARG A 176 0.98 -3.25 15.44
C ARG A 176 0.22 -2.61 16.60
N LEU A 177 0.88 -2.42 17.76
CA LEU A 177 0.26 -1.75 18.89
C LEU A 177 -0.18 -0.32 18.57
N LYS A 178 0.64 0.42 17.79
CA LYS A 178 0.27 1.76 17.31
C LYS A 178 -0.93 1.72 16.38
N ILE A 179 -0.99 0.76 15.42
CA ILE A 179 -2.12 0.56 14.52
C ILE A 179 -3.40 0.25 15.32
N GLU A 180 -3.33 -0.62 16.31
CA GLU A 180 -4.47 -0.99 17.14
C GLU A 180 -4.99 0.20 17.96
N ALA A 181 -4.09 1.03 18.48
CA ALA A 181 -4.42 2.21 19.28
C ALA A 181 -4.96 3.39 18.44
N ALA A 182 -4.63 3.48 17.15
CA ALA A 182 -5.06 4.58 16.29
C ALA A 182 -6.60 4.73 16.25
N THR A 183 -7.07 5.96 16.33
CA THR A 183 -8.51 6.32 16.35
C THR A 183 -8.96 7.03 15.06
N SER A 184 -8.00 7.40 14.20
CA SER A 184 -8.25 8.10 12.94
C SER A 184 -7.38 7.57 11.80
N THR A 185 -7.79 7.85 10.56
CA THR A 185 -7.01 7.54 9.35
C THR A 185 -5.69 8.32 9.33
N SER A 186 -5.70 9.57 9.76
CA SER A 186 -4.48 10.42 9.83
C SER A 186 -3.44 9.84 10.79
N GLU A 187 -3.86 9.25 11.92
CA GLU A 187 -2.93 8.55 12.82
C GLU A 187 -2.34 7.29 12.17
N LEU A 188 -3.14 6.56 11.38
CA LEU A 188 -2.67 5.39 10.65
C LEU A 188 -1.68 5.74 9.55
N ASP A 189 -1.91 6.83 8.82
CA ASP A 189 -1.04 7.32 7.74
C ASP A 189 0.35 7.74 8.27
N ALA A 190 0.43 8.15 9.54
CA ALA A 190 1.68 8.49 10.20
C ALA A 190 2.51 7.25 10.63
N ILE A 191 1.92 6.04 10.61
CA ILE A 191 2.60 4.81 11.02
C ILE A 191 3.36 4.23 9.84
N SER A 192 4.67 4.24 9.93
CA SER A 192 5.55 3.70 8.91
C SER A 192 6.69 2.88 9.51
N TRP A 193 7.26 1.99 8.71
CA TRP A 193 8.49 1.29 9.06
C TRP A 193 9.67 2.23 8.79
N SER A 194 10.08 3.01 9.79
CA SER A 194 11.32 3.81 9.72
C SER A 194 12.54 2.90 9.87
N GLU A 195 13.62 3.18 9.18
CA GLU A 195 14.91 2.48 9.35
C GLU A 195 15.55 2.79 10.71
#